data_45428e496188b56d784855f9b5b122e4
#
_entry.id   45428e496188b56d784855f9b5b122e4
#
_cell.length_a   1.000
_cell.length_b   1.000
_cell.length_c   1.000
_cell.angle_alpha   90.00
_cell.angle_beta   90.00
_cell.angle_gamma   90.00
#
_symmetry.space_group_name_H-M   'P 1'
#
loop_
_entity.id
_entity.type
_entity.pdbx_description
1 polymer ?
#
loop_
_entity_poly.entity_id
_entity_poly.type
_entity_poly.pdbx_seq_one_letter_code
_entity_poly.pdbx_strand_id
1 'polypeptide(L)'
;MIKVENIEVWGWEHAIRGMRNPMNSWDKSDSYPAVYCGKCGIVEREGVCQPKEHDCTPYECYALGPNDLSLMQKLFNGGTEHRKYLRQIIVSLDITAPLYWWKEFDTYKVGTVANSCSTMHKIQAKEFVMEDFSHEHLLGEIDDGLIDQDSPLGVLRTTVAMLNNMRDAYLQNPNKLHWWQMIQLLPSSYNKRRTVTMSYENVFTILRQREGHKLDEWRNLCEILKGLPNVKEIGGLT
;
A
#
# COMPACT_ATOMS: atom_id res chain seq x y z
N MET A 1 -1.10 -3.12 12.46
CA MET A 1 -0.14 -2.24 11.70
C MET A 1 -0.26 -2.54 10.21
N ILE A 2 -0.08 -1.53 9.33
CA ILE A 2 -0.09 -1.77 7.86
C ILE A 2 1.23 -2.39 7.41
N LYS A 3 1.16 -3.35 6.47
CA LYS A 3 2.32 -3.94 5.78
C LYS A 3 2.16 -3.73 4.28
N VAL A 4 3.22 -3.26 3.62
CA VAL A 4 3.25 -3.06 2.16
C VAL A 4 4.41 -3.83 1.57
N GLU A 5 4.14 -4.60 0.50
CA GLU A 5 5.09 -5.51 -0.14
C GLU A 5 4.92 -5.47 -1.65
N ASN A 6 5.86 -6.03 -2.40
CA ASN A 6 5.80 -6.23 -3.85
C ASN A 6 5.46 -4.95 -4.62
N ILE A 7 6.20 -3.87 -4.34
CA ILE A 7 5.99 -2.58 -5.00
C ILE A 7 6.60 -2.61 -6.39
N GLU A 8 5.80 -2.27 -7.40
CA GLU A 8 6.23 -2.12 -8.79
C GLU A 8 5.72 -0.79 -9.33
N VAL A 9 6.53 -0.09 -10.12
CA VAL A 9 6.16 1.19 -10.76
C VAL A 9 6.55 1.18 -12.22
N TRP A 10 5.62 1.53 -13.12
CA TRP A 10 5.85 1.55 -14.56
C TRP A 10 5.05 2.66 -15.26
N GLY A 11 5.26 2.80 -16.60
CA GLY A 11 4.53 3.76 -17.43
C GLY A 11 5.24 5.11 -17.61
N TRP A 12 6.48 5.25 -17.17
CA TRP A 12 7.26 6.48 -17.25
C TRP A 12 7.42 7.00 -18.68
N GLU A 13 7.84 6.12 -19.61
CA GLU A 13 8.06 6.50 -21.01
C GLU A 13 6.80 7.09 -21.65
N HIS A 14 5.64 6.44 -21.45
CA HIS A 14 4.38 6.94 -22.02
C HIS A 14 3.96 8.28 -21.39
N ALA A 15 4.16 8.44 -20.10
CA ALA A 15 3.84 9.65 -19.36
C ALA A 15 4.68 10.83 -19.84
N ILE A 16 6.00 10.63 -19.98
CA ILE A 16 6.95 11.64 -20.46
C ILE A 16 6.62 12.04 -21.90
N ARG A 17 6.44 11.06 -22.79
CA ARG A 17 6.03 11.33 -24.18
C ARG A 17 4.68 12.07 -24.22
N GLY A 18 3.71 11.61 -23.44
CA GLY A 18 2.36 12.17 -23.39
C GLY A 18 2.30 13.61 -22.91
N MET A 19 3.09 14.00 -21.89
CA MET A 19 3.12 15.38 -21.39
C MET A 19 3.75 16.37 -22.38
N ARG A 20 4.56 15.89 -23.33
CA ARG A 20 5.24 16.72 -24.34
C ARG A 20 4.44 16.87 -25.62
N ASN A 21 3.39 16.05 -25.84
CA ASN A 21 2.55 16.10 -27.03
C ASN A 21 1.94 17.48 -27.31
N PRO A 22 1.36 18.21 -26.31
CA PRO A 22 0.70 19.49 -26.57
C PRO A 22 1.62 20.55 -27.17
N MET A 23 2.93 20.45 -26.91
CA MET A 23 3.93 21.43 -27.36
C MET A 23 4.85 20.88 -28.46
N ASN A 24 4.63 19.65 -28.93
CA ASN A 24 5.50 18.95 -29.89
C ASN A 24 6.99 19.03 -29.50
N SER A 25 7.30 18.85 -28.20
CA SER A 25 8.63 19.09 -27.63
C SER A 25 9.36 17.82 -27.21
N TRP A 26 9.19 16.74 -27.98
CA TRP A 26 9.79 15.43 -27.69
C TRP A 26 11.33 15.46 -27.74
N ASP A 27 11.88 16.28 -28.60
CA ASP A 27 13.32 16.55 -28.75
C ASP A 27 13.98 17.13 -27.50
N LYS A 28 13.18 17.66 -26.56
CA LYS A 28 13.64 18.23 -25.29
C LYS A 28 13.60 17.22 -24.13
N SER A 29 13.17 15.98 -24.39
CA SER A 29 13.17 14.94 -23.36
C SER A 29 14.60 14.52 -23.02
N ASP A 30 14.89 14.47 -21.74
CA ASP A 30 16.22 14.17 -21.19
C ASP A 30 16.19 13.08 -20.10
N SER A 31 15.05 12.42 -19.93
CA SER A 31 14.89 11.29 -19.01
C SER A 31 15.23 9.96 -19.68
N TYR A 32 15.68 9.00 -18.91
CA TYR A 32 16.11 7.69 -19.42
C TYR A 32 15.75 6.55 -18.46
N PRO A 33 15.67 5.27 -18.97
CA PRO A 33 15.48 4.10 -18.13
C PRO A 33 16.62 3.92 -17.15
N ALA A 34 16.28 3.66 -15.89
CA ALA A 34 17.22 3.48 -14.79
C ALA A 34 16.75 2.38 -13.84
N VAL A 35 17.55 2.10 -12.82
CA VAL A 35 17.22 1.19 -11.73
C VAL A 35 17.22 1.95 -10.42
N TYR A 36 16.18 1.80 -9.60
CA TYR A 36 16.13 2.35 -8.25
C TYR A 36 16.53 1.28 -7.25
N CYS A 37 17.43 1.64 -6.37
CA CYS A 37 17.84 0.85 -5.22
C CYS A 37 17.57 1.64 -3.94
N GLY A 38 16.88 1.06 -2.97
CA GLY A 38 16.53 1.72 -1.72
C GLY A 38 17.71 2.24 -0.89
N LYS A 39 18.94 1.72 -1.14
CA LYS A 39 20.17 2.18 -0.49
C LYS A 39 21.02 3.10 -1.37
N CYS A 40 21.05 2.84 -2.69
CA CYS A 40 21.92 3.56 -3.63
C CYS A 40 21.18 4.69 -4.38
N GLY A 41 19.86 4.78 -4.27
CA GLY A 41 19.06 5.69 -5.07
C GLY A 41 18.88 5.24 -6.52
N ILE A 42 18.76 6.20 -7.44
CA ILE A 42 18.69 5.93 -8.87
C ILE A 42 20.09 5.63 -9.41
N VAL A 43 20.25 4.49 -10.09
CA VAL A 43 21.50 4.04 -10.73
C VAL A 43 21.25 3.87 -12.22
N GLU A 44 22.17 4.28 -13.04
CA GLU A 44 22.12 4.00 -14.48
C GLU A 44 22.14 2.48 -14.72
N ARG A 45 21.40 2.03 -15.76
CA ARG A 45 21.21 0.59 -16.05
C ARG A 45 22.51 -0.18 -16.23
N GLU A 46 23.60 0.48 -16.63
CA GLU A 46 24.92 -0.10 -16.80
C GLU A 46 25.80 -0.07 -15.52
N GLY A 47 25.45 0.75 -14.54
CA GLY A 47 26.10 0.84 -13.23
C GLY A 47 25.42 -0.02 -12.18
N VAL A 48 25.25 -1.31 -12.47
CA VAL A 48 24.45 -2.24 -11.66
C VAL A 48 24.88 -2.23 -10.20
N CYS A 49 23.97 -1.77 -9.32
CA CYS A 49 24.04 -2.11 -7.91
C CYS A 49 24.29 -3.63 -7.79
N GLN A 50 25.41 -4.04 -7.26
CA GLN A 50 25.72 -5.45 -7.09
C GLN A 50 24.88 -5.98 -5.92
N PRO A 51 23.82 -6.82 -6.15
CA PRO A 51 22.94 -7.31 -5.09
C PRO A 51 23.66 -8.07 -3.96
N LYS A 52 24.93 -8.45 -4.21
CA LYS A 52 25.76 -9.19 -3.23
C LYS A 52 26.27 -8.33 -2.08
N GLU A 53 26.29 -7.01 -2.22
CA GLU A 53 26.80 -6.10 -1.18
C GLU A 53 25.68 -5.48 -0.32
N HIS A 54 24.43 -5.55 -0.79
CA HIS A 54 23.28 -4.94 -0.11
C HIS A 54 22.07 -5.86 -0.18
N ASP A 55 21.43 -6.05 0.96
CA ASP A 55 20.15 -6.73 1.07
C ASP A 55 19.02 -5.79 0.57
N CYS A 56 19.02 -5.54 -0.74
CA CYS A 56 18.05 -4.69 -1.43
C CYS A 56 17.59 -5.34 -2.73
N THR A 57 16.31 -5.19 -3.05
CA THR A 57 15.74 -5.63 -4.33
C THR A 57 15.61 -4.39 -5.22
N PRO A 58 16.54 -4.20 -6.20
CA PRO A 58 16.43 -3.08 -7.13
C PRO A 58 15.24 -3.31 -8.08
N TYR A 59 14.56 -2.24 -8.45
CA TYR A 59 13.45 -2.29 -9.43
C TYR A 59 13.63 -1.25 -10.53
N GLU A 60 13.07 -1.55 -11.71
CA GLU A 60 13.12 -0.67 -12.87
C GLU A 60 12.39 0.64 -12.60
N CYS A 61 13.01 1.76 -12.96
CA CYS A 61 12.46 3.11 -12.83
C CYS A 61 12.95 3.99 -13.99
N TYR A 62 12.69 5.28 -13.88
CA TYR A 62 13.18 6.30 -14.78
C TYR A 62 13.96 7.35 -14.00
N ALA A 63 15.16 7.66 -14.45
CA ALA A 63 15.88 8.85 -14.04
C ALA A 63 15.29 10.06 -14.79
N LEU A 64 14.71 11.00 -14.04
CA LEU A 64 14.17 12.21 -14.62
C LEU A 64 15.28 13.22 -14.89
N GLY A 65 15.40 13.61 -16.16
CA GLY A 65 16.25 14.74 -16.52
C GLY A 65 15.62 16.07 -16.10
N PRO A 66 16.44 17.14 -15.94
CA PRO A 66 15.96 18.44 -15.45
C PRO A 66 14.89 19.07 -16.33
N ASN A 67 14.92 18.87 -17.66
CA ASN A 67 13.90 19.40 -18.56
C ASN A 67 12.54 18.71 -18.37
N ASP A 68 12.53 17.38 -18.23
CA ASP A 68 11.32 16.61 -17.99
C ASP A 68 10.76 16.89 -16.60
N LEU A 69 11.61 16.90 -15.57
CA LEU A 69 11.21 17.20 -14.20
C LEU A 69 10.59 18.61 -14.08
N SER A 70 11.23 19.62 -14.68
CA SER A 70 10.70 20.99 -14.69
C SER A 70 9.32 21.06 -15.34
N LEU A 71 9.12 20.35 -16.46
CA LEU A 71 7.80 20.28 -17.12
C LEU A 71 6.78 19.55 -16.23
N MET A 72 7.15 18.40 -15.63
CA MET A 72 6.28 17.66 -14.71
C MET A 72 5.80 18.52 -13.55
N GLN A 73 6.72 19.23 -12.88
CA GLN A 73 6.41 20.13 -11.77
C GLN A 73 5.48 21.28 -12.20
N LYS A 74 5.72 21.86 -13.38
CA LYS A 74 4.87 22.92 -13.95
C LYS A 74 3.44 22.43 -14.21
N LEU A 75 3.31 21.23 -14.79
CA LEU A 75 2.01 20.60 -15.05
C LEU A 75 1.34 20.13 -13.74
N PHE A 76 2.12 19.66 -12.77
CA PHE A 76 1.63 19.26 -11.46
C PHE A 76 0.96 20.44 -10.73
N ASN A 77 1.60 21.60 -10.74
CA ASN A 77 1.10 22.82 -10.12
C ASN A 77 -0.02 23.52 -10.93
N GLY A 78 -0.16 23.19 -12.20
CA GLY A 78 -1.14 23.78 -13.10
C GLY A 78 -2.59 23.30 -12.92
N GLY A 79 -2.82 22.26 -12.11
CA GLY A 79 -4.15 21.70 -11.85
C GLY A 79 -4.37 20.31 -12.42
N THR A 80 -5.52 19.71 -12.09
CA THR A 80 -5.83 18.30 -12.43
C THR A 80 -5.94 18.02 -13.92
N GLU A 81 -6.35 19.00 -14.72
CA GLU A 81 -6.45 18.94 -16.18
C GLU A 81 -5.07 18.94 -16.86
N HIS A 82 -4.05 19.49 -16.21
CA HIS A 82 -2.69 19.56 -16.75
C HIS A 82 -1.82 18.37 -16.39
N ARG A 83 -2.03 17.74 -15.24
CA ARG A 83 -1.22 16.61 -14.75
C ARG A 83 -1.72 15.23 -15.18
N LYS A 84 -2.27 15.13 -16.41
CA LYS A 84 -2.76 13.86 -16.98
C LYS A 84 -1.69 12.77 -17.05
N TYR A 85 -0.42 13.16 -17.20
CA TYR A 85 0.72 12.25 -17.24
C TYR A 85 0.82 11.38 -15.97
N LEU A 86 0.42 11.90 -14.80
CA LEU A 86 0.39 11.12 -13.56
C LEU A 86 -0.56 9.92 -13.60
N ARG A 87 -1.58 9.96 -14.47
CA ARG A 87 -2.52 8.84 -14.66
C ARG A 87 -1.95 7.73 -15.52
N GLN A 88 -0.82 7.98 -16.18
CA GLN A 88 -0.10 7.02 -17.00
C GLN A 88 1.05 6.34 -16.24
N ILE A 89 1.47 6.90 -15.11
CA ILE A 89 2.44 6.27 -14.21
C ILE A 89 1.64 5.45 -13.21
N ILE A 90 1.88 4.15 -13.19
CA ILE A 90 1.11 3.18 -12.42
C ILE A 90 1.99 2.55 -11.35
N VAL A 91 1.44 2.38 -10.16
CA VAL A 91 2.03 1.61 -9.08
C VAL A 91 1.13 0.43 -8.72
N SER A 92 1.71 -0.74 -8.58
CA SER A 92 1.08 -1.93 -8.00
C SER A 92 1.80 -2.31 -6.72
N LEU A 93 1.04 -2.69 -5.71
CA LEU A 93 1.58 -3.06 -4.40
C LEU A 93 0.61 -3.97 -3.64
N ASP A 94 1.15 -4.82 -2.78
CA ASP A 94 0.36 -5.65 -1.88
C ASP A 94 0.25 -4.96 -0.53
N ILE A 95 -0.97 -4.70 -0.08
CA ILE A 95 -1.26 -4.08 1.22
C ILE A 95 -1.97 -5.08 2.12
N THR A 96 -1.41 -5.31 3.31
CA THR A 96 -2.10 -5.98 4.41
C THR A 96 -2.45 -4.94 5.46
N ALA A 97 -3.76 -4.77 5.73
CA ALA A 97 -4.28 -3.75 6.63
C ALA A 97 -5.62 -4.17 7.24
N PRO A 98 -6.04 -3.58 8.38
CA PRO A 98 -7.30 -3.93 9.03
C PRO A 98 -8.53 -3.51 8.22
N LEU A 99 -9.65 -4.22 8.44
CA LEU A 99 -10.90 -3.96 7.71
C LEU A 99 -11.42 -2.53 7.93
N TYR A 100 -11.21 -1.94 9.11
CA TYR A 100 -11.61 -0.55 9.38
C TYR A 100 -10.86 0.44 8.48
N TRP A 101 -9.58 0.21 8.19
CA TRP A 101 -8.78 1.02 7.28
C TRP A 101 -9.21 0.83 5.82
N TRP A 102 -9.50 -0.41 5.41
CA TRP A 102 -9.97 -0.70 4.06
C TRP A 102 -11.29 0.01 3.71
N LYS A 103 -12.20 0.21 4.68
CA LYS A 103 -13.44 0.98 4.48
C LYS A 103 -13.14 2.40 4.03
N GLU A 104 -12.10 3.03 4.57
CA GLU A 104 -11.68 4.36 4.14
C GLU A 104 -10.94 4.33 2.81
N PHE A 105 -10.04 3.34 2.60
CA PHE A 105 -9.32 3.17 1.34
C PHE A 105 -10.28 2.95 0.16
N ASP A 106 -11.38 2.26 0.34
CA ASP A 106 -12.40 2.01 -0.68
C ASP A 106 -13.09 3.29 -1.21
N THR A 107 -12.83 4.46 -0.61
CA THR A 107 -13.24 5.77 -1.17
C THR A 107 -12.40 6.20 -2.37
N TYR A 108 -11.20 5.66 -2.55
CA TYR A 108 -10.28 5.94 -3.68
C TYR A 108 -10.57 5.05 -4.90
N LYS A 109 -11.83 4.93 -5.32
CA LYS A 109 -12.26 4.00 -6.39
C LYS A 109 -11.84 4.42 -7.80
N VAL A 110 -11.74 5.72 -8.04
CA VAL A 110 -11.40 6.23 -9.38
C VAL A 110 -9.92 6.05 -9.66
N GLY A 111 -9.59 5.23 -10.67
CA GLY A 111 -8.20 4.93 -11.03
C GLY A 111 -7.48 3.98 -10.08
N THR A 112 -8.23 3.25 -9.26
CA THR A 112 -7.69 2.22 -8.35
C THR A 112 -8.41 0.90 -8.57
N VAL A 113 -7.65 -0.18 -8.68
CA VAL A 113 -8.15 -1.56 -8.74
C VAL A 113 -7.57 -2.35 -7.58
N ALA A 114 -8.40 -3.14 -6.90
CA ALA A 114 -7.95 -3.96 -5.78
C ALA A 114 -8.49 -5.39 -5.86
N ASN A 115 -7.58 -6.37 -5.82
CA ASN A 115 -7.90 -7.78 -5.69
C ASN A 115 -7.65 -8.24 -4.24
N SER A 116 -8.68 -8.77 -3.60
CA SER A 116 -8.64 -9.14 -2.18
C SER A 116 -8.54 -10.64 -1.95
N CYS A 117 -7.81 -11.06 -0.92
CA CYS A 117 -8.01 -12.38 -0.33
C CYS A 117 -9.48 -12.54 0.10
N SER A 118 -10.07 -13.70 -0.20
CA SER A 118 -11.48 -13.93 0.11
C SER A 118 -11.66 -14.39 1.56
N THR A 119 -12.23 -13.55 2.41
CA THR A 119 -12.70 -13.96 3.74
C THR A 119 -13.89 -14.92 3.64
N MET A 120 -14.78 -14.74 2.66
CA MET A 120 -15.99 -15.54 2.51
C MET A 120 -15.73 -17.01 2.15
N HIS A 121 -14.68 -17.28 1.36
CA HIS A 121 -14.38 -18.64 0.88
C HIS A 121 -13.23 -19.32 1.63
N LYS A 122 -12.39 -18.56 2.30
CA LYS A 122 -11.14 -19.06 2.87
C LYS A 122 -10.94 -18.68 4.34
N ILE A 123 -11.96 -18.16 5.02
CA ILE A 123 -11.88 -17.75 6.42
C ILE A 123 -11.40 -18.88 7.34
N GLN A 124 -11.80 -20.10 7.03
CA GLN A 124 -11.46 -21.31 7.80
C GLN A 124 -10.12 -21.94 7.42
N ALA A 125 -9.41 -21.43 6.38
CA ALA A 125 -8.27 -22.12 5.79
C ALA A 125 -7.06 -22.23 6.73
N LYS A 126 -6.90 -21.30 7.65
CA LYS A 126 -5.84 -21.31 8.67
C LYS A 126 -6.43 -20.99 10.05
N GLU A 127 -5.70 -21.36 11.09
CA GLU A 127 -5.97 -20.93 12.45
C GLU A 127 -5.82 -19.42 12.58
N PHE A 128 -6.67 -18.78 13.38
CA PHE A 128 -6.55 -17.36 13.72
C PHE A 128 -5.52 -17.20 14.82
N VAL A 129 -4.60 -16.25 14.61
CA VAL A 129 -3.60 -15.84 15.60
C VAL A 129 -3.72 -14.34 15.87
N MET A 130 -3.13 -13.86 16.96
CA MET A 130 -3.24 -12.42 17.31
C MET A 130 -2.66 -11.51 16.22
N GLU A 131 -1.64 -11.95 15.54
CA GLU A 131 -0.99 -11.23 14.41
C GLU A 131 -1.92 -11.02 13.20
N ASP A 132 -3.01 -11.79 13.11
CA ASP A 132 -4.04 -11.59 12.10
C ASP A 132 -4.91 -10.34 12.38
N PHE A 133 -4.71 -9.68 13.51
CA PHE A 133 -5.50 -8.52 13.95
C PHE A 133 -4.60 -7.36 14.31
N SER A 134 -4.98 -6.14 13.90
CA SER A 134 -4.35 -4.92 14.40
C SER A 134 -4.80 -4.68 15.83
N HIS A 135 -3.86 -4.68 16.77
CA HIS A 135 -4.12 -4.57 18.21
C HIS A 135 -3.08 -3.73 18.95
N GLU A 136 -2.21 -3.03 18.23
CA GLU A 136 -1.05 -2.32 18.75
C GLU A 136 -1.40 -1.24 19.77
N HIS A 137 -2.64 -0.75 19.76
CA HIS A 137 -3.13 0.28 20.68
C HIS A 137 -4.14 -0.25 21.71
N LEU A 138 -4.41 -1.56 21.73
CA LEU A 138 -5.31 -2.11 22.73
C LEU A 138 -4.61 -2.20 24.09
N LEU A 139 -5.26 -1.72 25.12
CA LEU A 139 -4.81 -1.80 26.51
C LEU A 139 -5.12 -3.17 27.09
N GLY A 140 -4.28 -3.66 28.03
CA GLY A 140 -4.59 -4.91 28.72
C GLY A 140 -3.41 -5.78 29.12
N GLU A 141 -2.17 -5.31 28.91
CA GLU A 141 -1.02 -5.96 29.53
C GLU A 141 -0.93 -5.55 31.02
N ILE A 142 -0.80 -6.57 31.88
CA ILE A 142 -0.44 -6.41 33.28
C ILE A 142 1.06 -6.73 33.43
N ASP A 143 1.65 -6.42 34.57
CA ASP A 143 3.05 -6.78 34.87
C ASP A 143 3.36 -8.24 34.51
N ASP A 144 4.54 -8.50 33.97
CA ASP A 144 5.03 -9.80 33.51
C ASP A 144 4.37 -10.39 32.25
N GLY A 145 3.76 -9.57 31.39
CA GLY A 145 3.19 -10.01 30.11
C GLY A 145 1.87 -10.80 30.25
N LEU A 146 1.26 -10.77 31.42
CA LEU A 146 -0.09 -11.28 31.64
C LEU A 146 -1.10 -10.32 31.01
N ILE A 147 -2.16 -10.87 30.42
CA ILE A 147 -3.24 -10.08 29.82
C ILE A 147 -4.45 -10.15 30.75
N ASP A 148 -4.94 -8.96 31.15
CA ASP A 148 -6.22 -8.83 31.83
C ASP A 148 -7.35 -9.28 30.90
N GLN A 149 -8.11 -10.29 31.31
CA GLN A 149 -9.17 -10.89 30.49
C GLN A 149 -10.33 -9.93 30.22
N ASP A 150 -10.58 -8.99 31.11
CA ASP A 150 -11.67 -7.98 31.00
C ASP A 150 -11.19 -6.72 30.26
N SER A 151 -9.93 -6.65 29.87
CA SER A 151 -9.38 -5.55 29.07
C SER A 151 -9.74 -5.66 27.58
N PRO A 152 -9.63 -4.58 26.78
CA PRO A 152 -9.80 -4.63 25.34
C PRO A 152 -8.94 -5.68 24.64
N LEU A 153 -7.70 -5.86 25.07
CA LEU A 153 -6.80 -6.91 24.54
C LEU A 153 -7.26 -8.31 24.94
N GLY A 154 -7.72 -8.50 26.19
CA GLY A 154 -8.29 -9.75 26.68
C GLY A 154 -9.56 -10.16 25.93
N VAL A 155 -10.45 -9.19 25.64
CA VAL A 155 -11.65 -9.41 24.82
C VAL A 155 -11.26 -9.85 23.41
N LEU A 156 -10.26 -9.22 22.77
CA LEU A 156 -9.79 -9.67 21.45
C LEU A 156 -9.25 -11.10 21.53
N ARG A 157 -8.45 -11.43 22.54
CA ARG A 157 -7.89 -12.78 22.73
C ARG A 157 -8.99 -13.83 22.89
N THR A 158 -10.01 -13.55 23.68
CA THR A 158 -11.19 -14.42 23.84
C THR A 158 -11.95 -14.57 22.51
N THR A 159 -12.06 -13.49 21.73
CA THR A 159 -12.69 -13.52 20.40
C THR A 159 -11.91 -14.41 19.43
N VAL A 160 -10.57 -14.32 19.43
CA VAL A 160 -9.71 -15.18 18.59
C VAL A 160 -9.88 -16.65 18.98
N ALA A 161 -9.90 -16.96 20.27
CA ALA A 161 -10.16 -18.32 20.74
C ALA A 161 -11.53 -18.85 20.30
N MET A 162 -12.57 -18.01 20.37
CA MET A 162 -13.91 -18.38 19.91
C MET A 162 -13.96 -18.57 18.39
N LEU A 163 -13.28 -17.73 17.61
CA LEU A 163 -13.17 -17.90 16.15
C LEU A 163 -12.53 -19.26 15.81
N ASN A 164 -11.47 -19.67 16.52
CA ASN A 164 -10.83 -20.97 16.33
C ASN A 164 -11.74 -22.13 16.73
N ASN A 165 -12.49 -22.02 17.82
CA ASN A 165 -13.49 -23.04 18.21
C ASN A 165 -14.56 -23.22 17.10
N MET A 166 -15.04 -22.13 16.52
CA MET A 166 -16.04 -22.18 15.42
C MET A 166 -15.41 -22.72 14.12
N ARG A 167 -14.16 -22.39 13.86
CA ARG A 167 -13.39 -22.94 12.75
C ARG A 167 -13.24 -24.48 12.88
N ASP A 168 -12.85 -24.96 14.04
CA ASP A 168 -12.67 -26.40 14.28
C ASP A 168 -14.01 -27.14 14.19
N ALA A 169 -15.08 -26.59 14.74
CA ALA A 169 -16.42 -27.12 14.56
C ALA A 169 -16.85 -27.16 13.07
N TYR A 170 -16.49 -26.14 12.29
CA TYR A 170 -16.73 -26.11 10.84
C TYR A 170 -15.93 -27.17 10.11
N LEU A 171 -14.65 -27.36 10.44
CA LEU A 171 -13.80 -28.35 9.80
C LEU A 171 -14.26 -29.79 10.08
N GLN A 172 -14.79 -30.05 11.29
CA GLN A 172 -15.39 -31.34 11.65
C GLN A 172 -16.73 -31.60 10.97
N ASN A 173 -17.56 -30.57 10.86
CA ASN A 173 -18.89 -30.63 10.24
C ASN A 173 -19.18 -29.37 9.47
N PRO A 174 -18.79 -29.29 8.17
CA PRO A 174 -18.99 -28.11 7.34
C PRO A 174 -20.49 -27.77 7.17
N ASN A 175 -20.93 -26.70 7.79
CA ASN A 175 -22.29 -26.18 7.67
C ASN A 175 -22.32 -24.65 7.76
N LYS A 176 -23.43 -24.07 7.30
CA LYS A 176 -23.62 -22.62 7.32
C LYS A 176 -23.66 -22.01 8.72
N LEU A 177 -24.10 -22.74 9.73
CA LEU A 177 -24.22 -22.22 11.08
C LEU A 177 -22.82 -21.87 11.67
N HIS A 178 -21.88 -22.80 11.60
CA HIS A 178 -20.51 -22.57 12.08
C HIS A 178 -19.80 -21.51 11.24
N TRP A 179 -20.01 -21.50 9.92
CA TRP A 179 -19.45 -20.48 9.03
C TRP A 179 -19.95 -19.06 9.40
N TRP A 180 -21.26 -18.89 9.66
CA TRP A 180 -21.82 -17.60 10.06
C TRP A 180 -21.22 -17.07 11.38
N GLN A 181 -20.92 -17.96 12.35
CA GLN A 181 -20.28 -17.54 13.60
C GLN A 181 -18.93 -16.87 13.34
N MET A 182 -18.09 -17.46 12.48
CA MET A 182 -16.80 -16.86 12.11
C MET A 182 -16.99 -15.53 11.39
N ILE A 183 -17.90 -15.42 10.44
CA ILE A 183 -18.10 -14.20 9.66
C ILE A 183 -18.64 -13.04 10.50
N GLN A 184 -19.64 -13.31 11.35
CA GLN A 184 -20.30 -12.26 12.14
C GLN A 184 -19.48 -11.83 13.36
N LEU A 185 -18.67 -12.72 13.90
CA LEU A 185 -17.81 -12.43 15.05
C LEU A 185 -16.49 -11.76 14.63
N LEU A 186 -16.11 -11.81 13.36
CA LEU A 186 -14.83 -11.27 12.87
C LEU A 186 -14.69 -9.78 13.17
N PRO A 187 -13.72 -9.35 13.99
CA PRO A 187 -13.55 -7.94 14.33
C PRO A 187 -13.10 -7.12 13.12
N SER A 188 -13.41 -5.83 13.12
CA SER A 188 -12.93 -4.89 12.09
C SER A 188 -11.41 -4.66 12.10
N SER A 189 -10.73 -5.09 13.16
CA SER A 189 -9.27 -5.11 13.27
C SER A 189 -8.60 -6.25 12.50
N TYR A 190 -9.37 -7.20 11.93
CA TYR A 190 -8.83 -8.29 11.12
C TYR A 190 -8.08 -7.76 9.90
N ASN A 191 -6.80 -8.18 9.76
CA ASN A 191 -5.90 -7.76 8.70
C ASN A 191 -6.20 -8.54 7.42
N LYS A 192 -6.52 -7.81 6.36
CA LYS A 192 -6.83 -8.35 5.04
C LYS A 192 -5.81 -7.88 4.02
N ARG A 193 -5.27 -8.83 3.24
CA ARG A 193 -4.36 -8.52 2.14
C ARG A 193 -5.14 -8.24 0.86
N ARG A 194 -4.71 -7.18 0.15
CA ARG A 194 -5.16 -6.85 -1.20
C ARG A 194 -3.97 -6.46 -2.07
N THR A 195 -3.95 -6.93 -3.32
CA THR A 195 -3.10 -6.36 -4.36
C THR A 195 -3.81 -5.15 -4.94
N VAL A 196 -3.19 -3.99 -4.86
CA VAL A 196 -3.75 -2.71 -5.29
C VAL A 196 -2.92 -2.17 -6.44
N THR A 197 -3.61 -1.75 -7.51
CA THR A 197 -3.01 -1.01 -8.63
C THR A 197 -3.67 0.35 -8.73
N MET A 198 -2.88 1.43 -8.77
CA MET A 198 -3.36 2.80 -8.84
C MET A 198 -2.38 3.69 -9.62
N SER A 199 -2.83 4.86 -10.03
CA SER A 199 -2.00 5.85 -10.69
C SER A 199 -1.26 6.76 -9.71
N TYR A 200 -0.21 7.43 -10.17
CA TYR A 200 0.47 8.48 -9.38
C TYR A 200 -0.46 9.65 -9.04
N GLU A 201 -1.48 9.94 -9.83
CA GLU A 201 -2.53 10.90 -9.47
C GLU A 201 -3.23 10.49 -8.15
N ASN A 202 -3.52 9.17 -7.98
CA ASN A 202 -4.08 8.65 -6.73
C ASN A 202 -3.07 8.73 -5.58
N VAL A 203 -1.80 8.43 -5.85
CA VAL A 203 -0.71 8.55 -4.85
C VAL A 203 -0.69 9.97 -4.29
N PHE A 204 -0.60 11.00 -5.14
CA PHE A 204 -0.59 12.40 -4.70
C PHE A 204 -1.89 12.83 -4.02
N THR A 205 -3.03 12.26 -4.42
CA THR A 205 -4.31 12.52 -3.76
C THR A 205 -4.33 11.96 -2.35
N ILE A 206 -3.83 10.74 -2.16
CA ILE A 206 -3.69 10.10 -0.84
C ILE A 206 -2.74 10.92 0.03
N LEU A 207 -1.54 11.24 -0.45
CA LEU A 207 -0.57 12.05 0.30
C LEU A 207 -1.19 13.34 0.81
N ARG A 208 -1.82 14.13 -0.07
CA ARG A 208 -2.46 15.40 0.29
C ARG A 208 -3.56 15.25 1.34
N GLN A 209 -4.31 14.14 1.34
CA GLN A 209 -5.48 13.96 2.19
C GLN A 209 -5.19 13.20 3.49
N ARG A 210 -4.13 12.40 3.52
CA ARG A 210 -3.91 11.40 4.58
C ARG A 210 -2.60 11.54 5.36
N GLU A 211 -1.69 12.41 4.95
CA GLU A 211 -0.39 12.60 5.63
C GLU A 211 -0.54 12.92 7.13
N GLY A 212 -1.50 13.77 7.51
CA GLY A 212 -1.82 14.11 8.89
C GLY A 212 -2.97 13.32 9.51
N HIS A 213 -3.29 12.13 9.00
CA HIS A 213 -4.44 11.35 9.44
C HIS A 213 -4.27 10.78 10.86
N LYS A 214 -5.39 10.54 11.57
CA LYS A 214 -5.39 10.00 12.94
C LYS A 214 -4.89 8.55 13.00
N LEU A 215 -5.22 7.73 12.00
CA LEU A 215 -4.81 6.34 11.92
C LEU A 215 -3.35 6.25 11.48
N ASP A 216 -2.55 5.50 12.24
CA ASP A 216 -1.13 5.27 11.96
C ASP A 216 -0.92 4.58 10.62
N GLU A 217 -1.82 3.69 10.23
CA GLU A 217 -1.78 3.00 8.96
C GLU A 217 -1.74 3.97 7.77
N TRP A 218 -2.47 5.08 7.83
CA TRP A 218 -2.43 6.10 6.79
C TRP A 218 -1.10 6.85 6.77
N ARG A 219 -0.59 7.24 7.94
CA ARG A 219 0.71 7.92 8.02
C ARG A 219 1.83 7.02 7.51
N ASN A 220 1.83 5.75 7.91
CA ASN A 220 2.81 4.77 7.45
C ASN A 220 2.73 4.53 5.94
N LEU A 221 1.50 4.41 5.38
CA LEU A 221 1.35 4.32 3.93
C LEU A 221 1.87 5.58 3.23
N CYS A 222 1.59 6.78 3.75
CA CYS A 222 2.08 8.02 3.16
C CYS A 222 3.61 8.06 3.11
N GLU A 223 4.31 7.63 4.16
CA GLU A 223 5.79 7.55 4.15
C GLU A 223 6.31 6.57 3.08
N ILE A 224 5.66 5.42 2.93
CA ILE A 224 5.99 4.46 1.87
C ILE A 224 5.76 5.07 0.49
N LEU A 225 4.62 5.74 0.28
CA LEU A 225 4.29 6.37 -1.00
C LEU A 225 5.22 7.54 -1.35
N LYS A 226 5.71 8.31 -0.37
CA LYS A 226 6.75 9.33 -0.57
C LYS A 226 8.08 8.72 -1.03
N GLY A 227 8.37 7.48 -0.62
CA GLY A 227 9.55 6.74 -1.03
C GLY A 227 9.48 6.15 -2.45
N LEU A 228 8.34 6.26 -3.15
CA LEU A 228 8.25 5.81 -4.54
C LEU A 228 9.11 6.65 -5.48
N PRO A 229 9.57 6.10 -6.63
CA PRO A 229 10.43 6.81 -7.56
C PRO A 229 9.87 8.18 -7.95
N ASN A 230 10.69 9.21 -7.83
CA ASN A 230 10.41 10.57 -8.28
C ASN A 230 9.16 11.25 -7.66
N VAL A 231 8.52 10.66 -6.65
CA VAL A 231 7.34 11.25 -5.98
C VAL A 231 7.73 12.55 -5.28
N LYS A 232 8.84 12.55 -4.53
CA LYS A 232 9.33 13.75 -3.84
C LYS A 232 9.69 14.85 -4.82
N GLU A 233 10.41 14.52 -5.87
CA GLU A 233 10.88 15.45 -6.89
C GLU A 233 9.71 16.10 -7.64
N ILE A 234 8.75 15.32 -8.11
CA ILE A 234 7.57 15.81 -8.84
C ILE A 234 6.68 16.67 -7.92
N GLY A 235 6.45 16.22 -6.70
CA GLY A 235 5.59 16.91 -5.72
C GLY A 235 6.23 18.08 -5.01
N GLY A 236 7.56 18.27 -5.12
CA GLY A 236 8.32 19.24 -4.31
C GLY A 236 8.21 18.93 -2.81
N LEU A 237 8.17 17.64 -2.45
CA LEU A 237 8.04 17.20 -1.06
C LEU A 237 9.43 17.10 -0.40
N THR A 238 9.53 17.57 0.81
CA THR A 238 10.76 17.51 1.64
C THR A 238 10.81 16.23 2.47
#